data_09d5406866c878637a834da60ef53658
#
_entry.id   09d5406866c878637a834da60ef53658
#
_cell.length_a   1.000
_cell.length_b   1.000
_cell.length_c   1.000
_cell.angle_alpha   90.00
_cell.angle_beta   90.00
_cell.angle_gamma   90.00
#
_symmetry.space_group_name_H-M   'P 1'
#
loop_
_entity.id
_entity.type
_entity.pdbx_description
1 polymer ?
#
loop_
_entity_poly.entity_id
_entity_poly.type
_entity_poly.pdbx_seq_one_letter_code
_entity_poly.pdbx_strand_id
1 'polypeptide(L)'
;VGLRIKATRKEKHSAYMANLQFCDFKAFESIVKHLPKNLHLQVGNSSSIRYLQLFDLPALVEVFCNRGTSGIDGSTSTAIGAALASNKETLFITGDVSFFYDSNALWNNYIPKNFKIILINNGGGGIFRILPGHEENEIFHTYFETAHCLTAKPLAAMYSFGYQKASTVETLEKQLSEFFTYSEQPQILEIFTPTYENDKLLKDYFRKLN
;
A
#
# COMPACT_ATOMS: atom_id res chain seq x y z
N VAL A 1 8.83 28.37 -15.51
CA VAL A 1 9.39 27.06 -15.96
C VAL A 1 8.81 25.94 -15.11
N GLY A 2 8.87 25.98 -13.77
CA GLY A 2 8.41 24.88 -12.90
C GLY A 2 6.94 24.50 -13.03
N LEU A 3 6.02 25.46 -13.15
CA LEU A 3 4.58 25.18 -13.28
C LEU A 3 4.23 24.49 -14.62
N ARG A 4 4.91 24.85 -15.71
CA ARG A 4 4.74 24.16 -17.01
C ARG A 4 5.19 22.71 -16.94
N ILE A 5 6.34 22.44 -16.34
CA ILE A 5 6.85 21.06 -16.17
C ILE A 5 5.88 20.22 -15.33
N LYS A 6 5.34 20.80 -14.25
CA LYS A 6 4.35 20.11 -13.41
C LYS A 6 3.07 19.78 -14.20
N ALA A 7 2.54 20.70 -14.99
CA ALA A 7 1.34 20.49 -15.81
C ALA A 7 1.57 19.36 -16.84
N THR A 8 2.66 19.43 -17.61
CA THR A 8 3.00 18.40 -18.60
C THR A 8 3.19 17.02 -17.96
N ARG A 9 3.84 16.94 -16.80
CA ARG A 9 3.99 15.66 -16.09
C ARG A 9 2.65 15.12 -15.61
N LYS A 10 1.74 15.97 -15.16
CA LYS A 10 0.38 15.56 -14.75
C LYS A 10 -0.43 15.01 -15.93
N GLU A 11 -0.34 15.62 -17.10
CA GLU A 11 -0.98 15.13 -18.32
C GLU A 11 -0.41 13.76 -18.73
N LYS A 12 0.93 13.61 -18.75
CA LYS A 12 1.60 12.34 -19.05
C LYS A 12 1.22 11.25 -18.03
N HIS A 13 1.16 11.59 -16.74
CA HIS A 13 0.71 10.69 -15.68
C HIS A 13 -0.72 10.20 -15.96
N SER A 14 -1.66 11.11 -16.19
CA SER A 14 -3.06 10.75 -16.44
C SER A 14 -3.21 9.89 -17.69
N ALA A 15 -2.49 10.20 -18.77
CA ALA A 15 -2.50 9.39 -19.99
C ALA A 15 -1.92 7.97 -19.77
N TYR A 16 -0.86 7.87 -18.96
CA TYR A 16 -0.28 6.57 -18.60
C TYR A 16 -1.26 5.72 -17.78
N MET A 17 -1.86 6.32 -16.74
CA MET A 17 -2.79 5.63 -15.85
C MET A 17 -4.05 5.15 -16.54
N ALA A 18 -4.55 5.89 -17.55
CA ALA A 18 -5.75 5.52 -18.29
C ALA A 18 -5.64 4.18 -19.03
N ASN A 19 -4.42 3.81 -19.46
CA ASN A 19 -4.15 2.58 -20.22
C ASN A 19 -3.53 1.46 -19.38
N LEU A 20 -3.36 1.69 -18.07
CA LEU A 20 -2.67 0.75 -17.20
C LEU A 20 -3.60 -0.38 -16.77
N GLN A 21 -3.15 -1.62 -16.95
CA GLN A 21 -3.82 -2.81 -16.42
C GLN A 21 -3.71 -2.84 -14.89
N PHE A 22 -4.49 -3.71 -14.26
CA PHE A 22 -4.47 -3.88 -12.81
C PHE A 22 -3.07 -4.32 -12.33
N CYS A 23 -2.49 -3.53 -11.44
CA CYS A 23 -1.16 -3.70 -10.85
C CYS A 23 -1.06 -2.84 -9.58
N ASP A 24 0.07 -2.87 -8.87
CA ASP A 24 0.28 -2.02 -7.68
C ASP A 24 -0.03 -0.54 -7.97
N PHE A 25 0.51 -0.01 -9.07
CA PHE A 25 0.34 1.39 -9.42
C PHE A 25 -1.14 1.75 -9.66
N LYS A 26 -1.89 0.88 -10.36
CA LYS A 26 -3.34 1.07 -10.59
C LYS A 26 -4.14 0.94 -9.29
N ALA A 27 -3.75 0.03 -8.40
CA ALA A 27 -4.34 -0.10 -7.07
C ALA A 27 -4.15 1.18 -6.24
N PHE A 28 -2.96 1.78 -6.26
CA PHE A 28 -2.71 3.06 -5.59
C PHE A 28 -3.52 4.21 -6.17
N GLU A 29 -3.76 4.26 -7.48
CA GLU A 29 -4.67 5.25 -8.09
C GLU A 29 -6.08 5.14 -7.50
N SER A 30 -6.63 3.93 -7.45
CA SER A 30 -7.97 3.68 -6.87
C SER A 30 -8.01 4.03 -5.38
N ILE A 31 -7.00 3.62 -4.60
CA ILE A 31 -6.90 3.97 -3.17
C ILE A 31 -6.94 5.48 -2.97
N VAL A 32 -6.07 6.22 -3.67
CA VAL A 32 -5.95 7.69 -3.51
C VAL A 32 -7.24 8.41 -3.88
N LYS A 33 -7.98 7.95 -4.89
CA LYS A 33 -9.28 8.50 -5.28
C LYS A 33 -10.35 8.38 -4.20
N HIS A 34 -10.26 7.34 -3.35
CA HIS A 34 -11.23 7.04 -2.30
C HIS A 34 -10.80 7.52 -0.90
N LEU A 35 -9.60 8.10 -0.76
CA LEU A 35 -9.14 8.56 0.55
C LEU A 35 -10.09 9.61 1.15
N PRO A 36 -10.48 9.46 2.43
CA PRO A 36 -11.19 10.51 3.16
C PRO A 36 -10.39 11.81 3.16
N LYS A 37 -11.10 12.96 3.17
CA LYS A 37 -10.45 14.27 3.10
C LYS A 37 -9.60 14.60 4.32
N ASN A 38 -9.94 14.06 5.49
CA ASN A 38 -9.22 14.26 6.76
C ASN A 38 -8.86 12.90 7.34
N LEU A 39 -7.60 12.52 7.23
CA LEU A 39 -7.12 11.18 7.54
C LEU A 39 -5.70 11.24 8.10
N HIS A 40 -5.42 10.42 9.11
CA HIS A 40 -4.08 10.09 9.55
C HIS A 40 -3.60 8.88 8.75
N LEU A 41 -2.67 9.09 7.84
CA LEU A 41 -2.18 8.06 6.92
C LEU A 41 -0.79 7.57 7.33
N GLN A 42 -0.71 6.34 7.80
CA GLN A 42 0.55 5.62 8.01
C GLN A 42 0.89 4.81 6.76
N VAL A 43 2.14 4.82 6.33
CA VAL A 43 2.55 4.11 5.12
C VAL A 43 3.79 3.25 5.41
N GLY A 44 3.73 2.00 5.00
CA GLY A 44 4.86 1.08 5.05
C GLY A 44 5.97 1.49 4.08
N ASN A 45 7.20 1.12 4.42
CA ASN A 45 8.37 1.31 3.57
C ASN A 45 8.30 0.46 2.27
N SER A 46 9.37 0.44 1.52
CA SER A 46 9.52 -0.30 0.27
C SER A 46 8.67 0.30 -0.86
N SER A 47 7.89 -0.51 -1.57
CA SER A 47 7.09 -0.08 -2.72
C SER A 47 5.94 0.83 -2.33
N SER A 48 5.30 0.61 -1.17
CA SER A 48 4.10 1.34 -0.74
C SER A 48 4.30 2.86 -0.71
N ILE A 49 5.32 3.34 0.01
CA ILE A 49 5.59 4.79 0.05
C ILE A 49 6.03 5.34 -1.31
N ARG A 50 6.73 4.55 -2.13
CA ARG A 50 7.17 4.98 -3.45
C ARG A 50 6.02 5.19 -4.42
N TYR A 51 5.03 4.30 -4.44
CA TYR A 51 3.82 4.49 -5.24
C TYR A 51 2.98 5.66 -4.74
N LEU A 52 2.78 5.77 -3.42
CA LEU A 52 2.00 6.88 -2.87
C LEU A 52 2.54 8.26 -3.25
N GLN A 53 3.87 8.43 -3.27
CA GLN A 53 4.54 9.69 -3.66
C GLN A 53 4.29 10.12 -5.12
N LEU A 54 3.74 9.25 -5.96
CA LEU A 54 3.42 9.56 -7.36
C LEU A 54 2.06 10.24 -7.54
N PHE A 55 1.29 10.42 -6.47
CA PHE A 55 -0.05 10.99 -6.48
C PHE A 55 -0.14 12.26 -5.65
N ASP A 56 -1.01 13.18 -6.08
CA ASP A 56 -1.44 14.33 -5.27
C ASP A 56 -2.47 13.81 -4.23
N LEU A 57 -2.25 14.11 -2.96
CA LEU A 57 -3.15 13.70 -1.87
C LEU A 57 -4.09 14.85 -1.46
N PRO A 58 -5.26 14.56 -0.85
CA PRO A 58 -6.10 15.58 -0.25
C PRO A 58 -5.34 16.40 0.81
N ALA A 59 -5.60 17.72 0.85
CA ALA A 59 -4.80 18.68 1.61
C ALA A 59 -4.76 18.44 3.15
N LEU A 60 -5.76 17.75 3.70
CA LEU A 60 -5.84 17.46 5.14
C LEU A 60 -5.43 16.03 5.50
N VAL A 61 -4.88 15.29 4.56
CA VAL A 61 -4.29 13.97 4.81
C VAL A 61 -2.87 14.17 5.33
N GLU A 62 -2.65 13.75 6.57
CA GLU A 62 -1.31 13.77 7.20
C GLU A 62 -0.62 12.42 6.98
N VAL A 63 0.54 12.43 6.31
CA VAL A 63 1.27 11.21 5.91
C VAL A 63 2.49 11.00 6.77
N PHE A 64 2.62 9.80 7.34
CA PHE A 64 3.75 9.37 8.15
C PHE A 64 4.31 8.04 7.64
N CYS A 65 5.63 7.89 7.74
CA CYS A 65 6.33 6.68 7.33
C CYS A 65 7.63 6.54 8.12
N ASN A 66 8.00 5.33 8.52
CA ASN A 66 9.22 5.04 9.27
C ASN A 66 10.46 5.13 8.37
N ARG A 67 10.85 6.35 7.97
CA ARG A 67 11.92 6.62 6.99
C ARG A 67 13.33 6.75 7.58
N GLY A 68 13.52 6.65 8.87
CA GLY A 68 14.84 6.75 9.51
C GLY A 68 15.83 5.72 8.96
N THR A 69 15.57 4.44 9.23
CA THR A 69 16.34 3.31 8.67
C THR A 69 15.65 2.65 7.47
N SER A 70 14.39 3.01 7.22
CA SER A 70 13.56 2.47 6.13
C SER A 70 13.35 0.94 6.19
N GLY A 71 13.34 0.36 7.41
CA GLY A 71 13.02 -1.05 7.63
C GLY A 71 11.56 -1.38 7.28
N ILE A 72 11.28 -2.66 7.07
CA ILE A 72 9.92 -3.17 6.83
C ILE A 72 9.31 -3.77 8.09
N ASP A 73 10.05 -3.84 9.17
CA ASP A 73 9.66 -4.22 10.52
C ASP A 73 9.03 -3.04 11.28
N GLY A 74 8.20 -3.32 12.27
CA GLY A 74 7.63 -2.33 13.19
C GLY A 74 6.65 -1.32 12.58
N SER A 75 6.31 -1.42 11.29
CA SER A 75 5.42 -0.46 10.63
C SER A 75 3.97 -0.61 11.07
N THR A 76 3.49 -1.85 11.27
CA THR A 76 2.13 -2.14 11.77
C THR A 76 1.99 -1.68 13.21
N SER A 77 2.99 -2.00 14.06
CA SER A 77 3.04 -1.56 15.47
C SER A 77 3.01 -0.03 15.60
N THR A 78 3.79 0.67 14.77
CA THR A 78 3.80 2.14 14.72
C THR A 78 2.43 2.69 14.31
N ALA A 79 1.78 2.10 13.30
CA ALA A 79 0.48 2.54 12.83
C ALA A 79 -0.62 2.36 13.89
N ILE A 80 -0.60 1.26 14.63
CA ILE A 80 -1.52 1.01 15.76
C ILE A 80 -1.28 2.02 16.87
N GLY A 81 -0.02 2.27 17.25
CA GLY A 81 0.33 3.29 18.25
C GLY A 81 -0.13 4.68 17.84
N ALA A 82 0.03 5.05 16.58
CA ALA A 82 -0.46 6.31 16.03
C ALA A 82 -2.00 6.39 16.06
N ALA A 83 -2.70 5.30 15.73
CA ALA A 83 -4.16 5.23 15.80
C ALA A 83 -4.69 5.45 17.21
N LEU A 84 -4.00 4.93 18.22
CA LEU A 84 -4.35 5.13 19.64
C LEU A 84 -4.15 6.59 20.08
N ALA A 85 -3.14 7.26 19.56
CA ALA A 85 -2.82 8.64 19.92
C ALA A 85 -3.59 9.68 19.07
N SER A 86 -4.21 9.25 17.97
CA SER A 86 -4.91 10.14 17.03
C SER A 86 -6.41 10.19 17.30
N ASN A 87 -7.00 11.38 17.19
CA ASN A 87 -8.45 11.55 17.17
C ASN A 87 -9.05 11.41 15.75
N LYS A 88 -8.20 11.17 14.74
CA LYS A 88 -8.61 10.99 13.33
C LYS A 88 -8.74 9.51 13.01
N GLU A 89 -9.53 9.21 12.01
CA GLU A 89 -9.46 7.89 11.37
C GLU A 89 -8.04 7.61 10.91
N THR A 90 -7.50 6.45 11.23
CA THR A 90 -6.14 6.07 10.88
C THR A 90 -6.16 4.94 9.87
N LEU A 91 -5.59 5.21 8.69
CA LEU A 91 -5.34 4.23 7.66
C LEU A 91 -3.85 3.85 7.64
N PHE A 92 -3.57 2.56 7.55
CA PHE A 92 -2.23 2.04 7.30
C PHE A 92 -2.20 1.35 5.92
N ILE A 93 -1.32 1.81 5.03
CA ILE A 93 -1.08 1.16 3.73
C ILE A 93 0.29 0.49 3.78
N THR A 94 0.34 -0.81 3.53
CA THR A 94 1.58 -1.60 3.62
C THR A 94 1.65 -2.68 2.56
N GLY A 95 2.85 -3.22 2.34
CA GLY A 95 3.06 -4.43 1.55
C GLY A 95 2.99 -5.69 2.42
N ASP A 96 2.80 -6.82 1.75
CA ASP A 96 2.64 -8.16 2.34
C ASP A 96 3.80 -8.57 3.25
N VAL A 97 5.04 -8.50 2.76
CA VAL A 97 6.23 -8.90 3.54
C VAL A 97 6.34 -8.05 4.82
N SER A 98 6.16 -6.73 4.73
CA SER A 98 6.18 -5.85 5.90
C SER A 98 5.07 -6.16 6.90
N PHE A 99 3.87 -6.47 6.41
CA PHE A 99 2.73 -6.84 7.24
C PHE A 99 3.00 -8.15 7.99
N PHE A 100 3.49 -9.18 7.31
CA PHE A 100 3.78 -10.47 7.94
C PHE A 100 4.93 -10.39 8.93
N TYR A 101 5.96 -9.58 8.67
CA TYR A 101 7.07 -9.35 9.61
C TYR A 101 6.62 -8.73 10.94
N ASP A 102 5.59 -7.88 10.93
CA ASP A 102 5.09 -7.18 12.12
C ASP A 102 3.63 -7.58 12.47
N SER A 103 3.21 -8.76 12.07
CA SER A 103 1.86 -9.27 12.30
C SER A 103 1.53 -9.50 13.77
N ASN A 104 2.54 -9.68 14.62
CA ASN A 104 2.39 -9.75 16.07
C ASN A 104 1.84 -8.45 16.69
N ALA A 105 1.86 -7.33 15.98
CA ALA A 105 1.20 -6.10 16.42
C ALA A 105 -0.33 -6.23 16.55
N LEU A 106 -0.93 -7.22 15.90
CA LEU A 106 -2.40 -7.37 15.83
C LEU A 106 -3.04 -8.04 17.05
N TRP A 107 -2.29 -8.71 17.90
CA TRP A 107 -2.84 -9.54 18.99
C TRP A 107 -3.33 -8.77 20.23
N ASN A 108 -3.05 -7.48 20.31
CA ASN A 108 -3.42 -6.69 21.49
C ASN A 108 -4.90 -6.23 21.48
N ASN A 109 -5.45 -5.95 22.67
CA ASN A 109 -6.88 -5.69 22.85
C ASN A 109 -7.26 -4.20 22.82
N TYR A 110 -6.34 -3.30 22.47
CA TYR A 110 -6.56 -1.86 22.47
C TYR A 110 -6.56 -1.22 21.08
N ILE A 111 -6.56 -2.02 20.02
CA ILE A 111 -6.63 -1.52 18.65
C ILE A 111 -7.97 -0.81 18.41
N PRO A 112 -7.96 0.47 17.98
CA PRO A 112 -9.19 1.22 17.78
C PRO A 112 -10.05 0.63 16.65
N LYS A 113 -11.38 0.68 16.82
CA LYS A 113 -12.34 0.19 15.80
C LYS A 113 -12.24 0.92 14.47
N ASN A 114 -11.82 2.18 14.47
CA ASN A 114 -11.62 3.02 13.29
C ASN A 114 -10.23 2.84 12.64
N PHE A 115 -9.42 1.89 13.11
CA PHE A 115 -8.15 1.54 12.48
C PHE A 115 -8.38 0.67 11.26
N LYS A 116 -7.80 1.05 10.13
CA LYS A 116 -7.94 0.36 8.85
C LYS A 116 -6.59 0.06 8.24
N ILE A 117 -6.47 -1.12 7.64
CA ILE A 117 -5.28 -1.57 6.92
C ILE A 117 -5.63 -1.85 5.46
N ILE A 118 -4.92 -1.22 4.53
CA ILE A 118 -4.88 -1.62 3.13
C ILE A 118 -3.57 -2.35 2.92
N LEU A 119 -3.67 -3.63 2.57
CA LEU A 119 -2.54 -4.52 2.37
C LEU A 119 -2.38 -4.80 0.87
N ILE A 120 -1.27 -4.35 0.29
CA ILE A 120 -0.89 -4.71 -1.09
C ILE A 120 -0.16 -6.04 -1.02
N ASN A 121 -0.78 -7.08 -1.57
CA ASN A 121 -0.22 -8.42 -1.62
C ASN A 121 0.13 -8.77 -3.07
N ASN A 122 1.39 -8.59 -3.42
CA ASN A 122 1.96 -8.95 -4.71
C ASN A 122 2.83 -10.23 -4.64
N GLY A 123 2.81 -10.93 -3.50
CA GLY A 123 3.46 -12.21 -3.30
C GLY A 123 4.95 -12.12 -2.99
N GLY A 124 5.46 -10.98 -2.50
CA GLY A 124 6.87 -10.86 -2.07
C GLY A 124 7.47 -9.46 -2.12
N GLY A 125 8.79 -9.39 -2.01
CA GLY A 125 9.58 -8.16 -1.97
C GLY A 125 9.84 -7.54 -3.34
N GLY A 126 8.81 -7.19 -4.11
CA GLY A 126 8.90 -6.66 -5.48
C GLY A 126 9.83 -5.44 -5.67
N ILE A 127 10.16 -4.71 -4.60
CA ILE A 127 11.10 -3.57 -4.66
C ILE A 127 12.48 -3.98 -5.18
N PHE A 128 12.95 -5.19 -4.87
CA PHE A 128 14.28 -5.64 -5.28
C PHE A 128 14.40 -5.81 -6.80
N ARG A 129 13.28 -6.02 -7.52
CA ARG A 129 13.25 -6.01 -9.00
C ARG A 129 13.36 -4.61 -9.60
N ILE A 130 13.01 -3.58 -8.82
CA ILE A 130 13.07 -2.18 -9.23
C ILE A 130 14.49 -1.64 -9.07
N LEU A 131 15.22 -2.08 -8.06
CA LEU A 131 16.57 -1.62 -7.76
C LEU A 131 17.57 -2.09 -8.84
N PRO A 132 18.54 -1.25 -9.22
CA PRO A 132 19.56 -1.64 -10.19
C PRO A 132 20.53 -2.67 -9.59
N GLY A 133 21.08 -3.54 -10.47
CA GLY A 133 22.15 -4.48 -10.09
C GLY A 133 21.67 -5.80 -9.46
N HIS A 134 20.38 -6.11 -9.49
CA HIS A 134 19.90 -7.43 -9.11
C HIS A 134 20.14 -8.45 -10.23
N GLU A 135 20.43 -9.67 -9.84
CA GLU A 135 20.47 -10.84 -10.72
C GLU A 135 19.39 -11.82 -10.28
N GLU A 136 18.52 -12.22 -11.21
CA GLU A 136 17.44 -13.18 -10.93
C GLU A 136 18.03 -14.59 -10.83
N ASN A 137 18.32 -15.02 -9.61
CA ASN A 137 18.83 -16.35 -9.27
C ASN A 137 18.13 -16.89 -8.03
N GLU A 138 18.45 -18.11 -7.61
CA GLU A 138 17.83 -18.75 -6.45
C GLU A 138 17.99 -17.94 -5.15
N ILE A 139 19.15 -17.32 -4.95
CA ILE A 139 19.44 -16.47 -3.78
C ILE A 139 18.52 -15.24 -3.80
N PHE A 140 18.35 -14.63 -4.97
CA PHE A 140 17.46 -13.48 -5.13
C PHE A 140 16.01 -13.84 -4.78
N HIS A 141 15.48 -14.92 -5.33
CA HIS A 141 14.10 -15.34 -5.08
C HIS A 141 13.85 -15.76 -3.63
N THR A 142 14.82 -16.44 -3.02
CA THR A 142 14.67 -16.98 -1.66
C THR A 142 14.84 -15.91 -0.58
N TYR A 143 15.87 -15.08 -0.69
CA TYR A 143 16.30 -14.21 0.42
C TYR A 143 15.99 -12.73 0.22
N PHE A 144 15.84 -12.26 -1.03
CA PHE A 144 15.51 -10.86 -1.31
C PHE A 144 14.05 -10.70 -1.66
N GLU A 145 13.56 -11.41 -2.65
CA GLU A 145 12.16 -11.36 -3.05
C GLU A 145 11.25 -12.03 -2.00
N THR A 146 11.73 -13.07 -1.33
CA THR A 146 10.95 -13.83 -0.32
C THR A 146 9.55 -14.18 -0.83
N ALA A 147 9.50 -14.77 -2.03
CA ALA A 147 8.23 -15.11 -2.70
C ALA A 147 7.36 -16.02 -1.84
N HIS A 148 6.06 -15.73 -1.76
CA HIS A 148 5.12 -16.47 -0.92
C HIS A 148 3.70 -16.51 -1.50
N CYS A 149 2.86 -17.40 -0.95
CA CYS A 149 1.43 -17.50 -1.25
C CYS A 149 0.57 -17.23 0.00
N LEU A 150 1.06 -16.40 0.93
CA LEU A 150 0.36 -16.10 2.17
C LEU A 150 -0.79 -15.11 1.93
N THR A 151 -1.76 -15.12 2.85
CA THR A 151 -2.87 -14.15 2.91
C THR A 151 -3.10 -13.71 4.33
N ALA A 152 -3.53 -12.46 4.52
CA ALA A 152 -3.86 -11.91 5.83
C ALA A 152 -5.16 -12.48 6.42
N LYS A 153 -5.97 -13.21 5.65
CA LYS A 153 -7.29 -13.70 6.09
C LYS A 153 -7.25 -14.52 7.38
N PRO A 154 -6.33 -15.48 7.59
CA PRO A 154 -6.25 -16.21 8.86
C PRO A 154 -5.91 -15.32 10.05
N LEU A 155 -5.02 -14.33 9.86
CA LEU A 155 -4.65 -13.38 10.92
C LEU A 155 -5.80 -12.42 11.25
N ALA A 156 -6.53 -11.96 10.26
CA ALA A 156 -7.73 -11.15 10.44
C ALA A 156 -8.77 -11.89 11.29
N ALA A 157 -9.04 -13.16 10.97
CA ALA A 157 -9.96 -14.00 11.74
C ALA A 157 -9.45 -14.25 13.17
N MET A 158 -8.16 -14.52 13.36
CA MET A 158 -7.53 -14.80 14.64
C MET A 158 -7.60 -13.60 15.58
N TYR A 159 -7.44 -12.37 15.05
CA TYR A 159 -7.34 -11.14 15.83
C TYR A 159 -8.60 -10.25 15.74
N SER A 160 -9.72 -10.81 15.25
CA SER A 160 -11.02 -10.13 15.19
C SER A 160 -11.02 -8.85 14.34
N PHE A 161 -10.28 -8.86 13.23
CA PHE A 161 -10.40 -7.84 12.19
C PHE A 161 -11.47 -8.24 11.17
N GLY A 162 -12.24 -7.28 10.68
CA GLY A 162 -13.01 -7.46 9.46
C GLY A 162 -12.07 -7.64 8.27
N TYR A 163 -12.45 -8.50 7.32
CA TYR A 163 -11.59 -8.83 6.20
C TYR A 163 -12.34 -8.72 4.87
N GLN A 164 -11.74 -7.98 3.95
CA GLN A 164 -12.19 -7.85 2.57
C GLN A 164 -11.01 -8.12 1.62
N LYS A 165 -11.29 -8.53 0.38
CA LYS A 165 -10.26 -8.74 -0.63
C LYS A 165 -10.67 -8.17 -1.99
N ALA A 166 -9.68 -7.76 -2.78
CA ALA A 166 -9.84 -7.34 -4.17
C ALA A 166 -8.70 -7.89 -5.02
N SER A 167 -8.96 -8.18 -6.30
CA SER A 167 -7.96 -8.69 -7.26
C SER A 167 -8.17 -8.14 -8.67
N THR A 168 -9.11 -7.22 -8.85
CA THR A 168 -9.38 -6.49 -10.11
C THR A 168 -9.75 -5.05 -9.78
N VAL A 169 -9.74 -4.17 -10.80
CA VAL A 169 -10.16 -2.77 -10.62
C VAL A 169 -11.60 -2.72 -10.11
N GLU A 170 -12.52 -3.47 -10.70
CA GLU A 170 -13.95 -3.47 -10.37
C GLU A 170 -14.20 -3.91 -8.92
N THR A 171 -13.53 -4.99 -8.49
CA THR A 171 -13.66 -5.47 -7.10
C THR A 171 -13.03 -4.48 -6.13
N LEU A 172 -11.92 -3.84 -6.48
CA LEU A 172 -11.25 -2.85 -5.65
C LEU A 172 -12.11 -1.59 -5.48
N GLU A 173 -12.65 -1.03 -6.56
CA GLU A 173 -13.52 0.16 -6.53
C GLU A 173 -14.76 -0.11 -5.66
N LYS A 174 -15.38 -1.29 -5.80
CA LYS A 174 -16.49 -1.71 -4.95
C LYS A 174 -16.09 -1.77 -3.48
N GLN A 175 -14.99 -2.45 -3.14
CA GLN A 175 -14.56 -2.58 -1.76
C GLN A 175 -14.20 -1.22 -1.14
N LEU A 176 -13.48 -0.36 -1.87
CA LEU A 176 -13.07 0.96 -1.38
C LEU A 176 -14.27 1.87 -1.10
N SER A 177 -15.36 1.78 -1.87
CA SER A 177 -16.58 2.56 -1.62
C SER A 177 -17.24 2.24 -0.27
N GLU A 178 -17.05 1.02 0.24
CA GLU A 178 -17.62 0.55 1.50
C GLU A 178 -16.59 0.59 2.66
N PHE A 179 -15.29 0.50 2.34
CA PHE A 179 -14.21 0.33 3.31
C PHE A 179 -14.09 1.47 4.32
N PHE A 180 -14.37 2.70 3.90
CA PHE A 180 -14.30 3.88 4.75
C PHE A 180 -15.59 4.17 5.51
N THR A 181 -16.59 3.31 5.44
CA THR A 181 -17.78 3.42 6.29
C THR A 181 -17.47 3.00 7.74
N TYR A 182 -18.38 3.34 8.65
CA TYR A 182 -18.26 2.95 10.06
C TYR A 182 -18.20 1.42 10.22
N SER A 183 -17.36 0.95 11.12
CA SER A 183 -17.22 -0.46 11.48
C SER A 183 -17.10 -0.63 13.00
N GLU A 184 -17.66 -1.71 13.54
CA GLU A 184 -17.56 -2.10 14.94
C GLU A 184 -16.22 -2.76 15.30
N GLN A 185 -15.38 -3.03 14.30
CA GLN A 185 -14.06 -3.66 14.45
C GLN A 185 -13.06 -3.08 13.46
N PRO A 186 -11.74 -3.14 13.75
CA PRO A 186 -10.72 -2.74 12.78
C PRO A 186 -10.81 -3.59 11.51
N GLN A 187 -10.39 -3.03 10.37
CA GLN A 187 -10.62 -3.64 9.05
C GLN A 187 -9.32 -3.87 8.29
N ILE A 188 -9.25 -4.95 7.52
CA ILE A 188 -8.20 -5.23 6.54
C ILE A 188 -8.82 -5.38 5.16
N LEU A 189 -8.37 -4.58 4.20
CA LEU A 189 -8.60 -4.78 2.77
C LEU A 189 -7.31 -5.29 2.13
N GLU A 190 -7.29 -6.56 1.74
CA GLU A 190 -6.15 -7.18 1.05
C GLU A 190 -6.34 -7.11 -0.46
N ILE A 191 -5.40 -6.47 -1.15
CA ILE A 191 -5.42 -6.25 -2.58
C ILE A 191 -4.36 -7.12 -3.23
N PHE A 192 -4.80 -8.13 -3.98
CA PHE A 192 -3.90 -9.03 -4.71
C PHE A 192 -3.57 -8.45 -6.08
N THR A 193 -2.31 -8.17 -6.31
CA THR A 193 -1.79 -7.65 -7.58
C THR A 193 -0.80 -8.64 -8.21
N PRO A 194 -0.51 -8.54 -9.53
CA PRO A 194 0.47 -9.41 -10.18
C PRO A 194 1.88 -9.27 -9.59
N THR A 195 2.59 -10.38 -9.42
CA THR A 195 3.93 -10.42 -8.82
C THR A 195 5.01 -9.84 -9.75
N TYR A 196 4.96 -10.13 -11.05
CA TYR A 196 6.09 -9.96 -11.98
C TYR A 196 5.99 -8.75 -12.93
N GLU A 197 4.92 -7.96 -12.87
CA GLU A 197 4.69 -6.86 -13.81
C GLU A 197 5.04 -5.48 -13.22
N ASN A 198 4.99 -5.34 -11.91
CA ASN A 198 5.04 -4.06 -11.22
C ASN A 198 6.34 -3.28 -11.47
N ASP A 199 7.49 -3.95 -11.49
CA ASP A 199 8.79 -3.33 -11.72
C ASP A 199 8.93 -2.80 -13.15
N LYS A 200 8.46 -3.56 -14.14
CA LYS A 200 8.49 -3.20 -15.55
C LYS A 200 7.62 -1.98 -15.83
N LEU A 201 6.40 -1.98 -15.28
CA LEU A 201 5.44 -0.90 -15.42
C LEU A 201 5.95 0.39 -14.78
N LEU A 202 6.56 0.32 -13.59
CA LEU A 202 7.13 1.49 -12.93
C LEU A 202 8.34 2.05 -13.67
N LYS A 203 9.23 1.19 -14.18
CA LYS A 203 10.37 1.61 -15.01
C LYS A 203 9.91 2.26 -16.33
N ASP A 204 8.87 1.71 -16.98
CA ASP A 204 8.28 2.29 -18.19
C ASP A 204 7.61 3.65 -17.92
N TYR A 205 6.90 3.77 -16.80
CA TYR A 205 6.32 5.04 -16.37
C TYR A 205 7.36 6.16 -16.29
N PHE A 206 8.46 5.95 -15.58
CA PHE A 206 9.51 6.97 -15.47
C PHE A 206 10.17 7.29 -16.81
N ARG A 207 10.29 6.32 -17.71
CA ARG A 207 10.80 6.54 -19.07
C ARG A 207 9.88 7.45 -19.88
N LYS A 208 8.56 7.28 -19.74
CA LYS A 208 7.55 8.08 -20.47
C LYS A 208 7.32 9.48 -19.87
N LEU A 209 7.64 9.67 -18.59
CA LEU A 209 7.59 11.00 -17.96
C LEU A 209 8.71 11.94 -18.42
N ASN A 210 9.86 11.41 -18.73
CA ASN A 210 10.99 12.18 -19.27
C ASN A 210 10.80 12.43 -20.77
#